data_04f1d62ddf3450ce60006383ed535460
#
_entry.id   04f1d62ddf3450ce60006383ed535460
#
_cell.length_a   1.000
_cell.length_b   1.000
_cell.length_c   1.000
_cell.angle_alpha   90.00
_cell.angle_beta   90.00
_cell.angle_gamma   90.00
#
_symmetry.space_group_name_H-M   'P 1'
#
loop_
_entity.id
_entity.type
_entity.pdbx_description
1 polymer ?
#
loop_
_entity_poly.entity_id
_entity_poly.type
_entity_poly.pdbx_seq_one_letter_code
_entity_poly.pdbx_strand_id
1 'polypeptide(L)'
;MQLFFTFSFAFYFAFSSEAVDLSCPNSPVTSDGKFPSGGLTKFPAGYSCSVDFQIPKGKVVKFVTQADASSDGDQISIRDAVSTVYEMGEPQSLMYAAGDKANLLIITKTSNASFFVMWQYIDVTGYTKIQKPTGTILPLNFTQGSYYQFTSSKNRVALHTATLDRIFDMSLSRVYVYDGEDLSSNFLGTLLHFLNTKNMSASTGKSLTLVNFYGIPTLSYAIANDYSAVSHYDKYSFFVLASSSAEFLGGVVVPDMLESAITMYCIDCQELYITDLILLDQRNGLQTVHFKPLSPTHVDNNLLIYKLGDPLPKSFPQQILTNTFTMIMYQCDLHYSIATGPLYTWSLGYSGRNGYIISPSAWNPTTALTTPFSTNITTTDTVKFVFNLQSVVVDKPGDKIRIEVGSSGVKPVFVEFNTTAMNTGTKAAYGTYMTTSFTGTTVGASFIMNFNIEDIASTTVPVETTTKSSNIWYTLSVFIFVAIFEFL
;
A
#
# COMPACT_ATOMS: atom_id res chain seq x y z
N MET A 1 -15.06 -4.16 -90.25
CA MET A 1 -16.05 -3.48 -89.41
C MET A 1 -16.70 -4.52 -88.53
N GLN A 2 -16.11 -4.73 -87.30
CA GLN A 2 -16.56 -5.75 -86.36
C GLN A 2 -17.40 -5.03 -85.26
N LEU A 3 -18.69 -5.42 -85.21
CA LEU A 3 -19.57 -5.02 -84.16
C LEU A 3 -19.30 -5.81 -82.87
N PHE A 4 -18.87 -5.16 -81.81
CA PHE A 4 -18.86 -5.74 -80.43
C PHE A 4 -20.20 -5.49 -79.77
N PHE A 5 -20.93 -6.58 -79.49
CA PHE A 5 -22.07 -6.57 -78.62
C PHE A 5 -21.62 -6.79 -77.18
N THR A 6 -21.71 -5.74 -76.37
CA THR A 6 -21.46 -5.82 -74.93
C THR A 6 -22.77 -6.19 -74.25
N PHE A 7 -22.91 -7.41 -73.72
CA PHE A 7 -24.01 -7.82 -72.82
C PHE A 7 -23.66 -7.37 -71.41
N SER A 8 -24.33 -6.33 -70.89
CA SER A 8 -24.32 -5.98 -69.47
C SER A 8 -25.29 -6.88 -68.71
N PHE A 9 -24.76 -7.85 -67.97
CA PHE A 9 -25.51 -8.59 -66.96
C PHE A 9 -25.58 -7.74 -65.69
N ALA A 10 -26.71 -7.09 -65.44
CA ALA A 10 -27.04 -6.48 -64.15
C ALA A 10 -27.44 -7.60 -63.17
N PHE A 11 -26.51 -8.01 -62.31
CA PHE A 11 -26.86 -8.84 -61.17
C PHE A 11 -27.58 -7.95 -60.13
N TYR A 12 -28.91 -8.06 -60.09
CA TYR A 12 -29.68 -7.58 -58.94
C TYR A 12 -29.45 -8.56 -57.78
N PHE A 13 -28.50 -8.21 -56.87
CA PHE A 13 -28.54 -8.79 -55.53
C PHE A 13 -29.73 -8.25 -54.79
N ALA A 14 -30.82 -9.01 -54.74
CA ALA A 14 -31.88 -8.81 -53.81
C ALA A 14 -31.32 -9.14 -52.41
N PHE A 15 -30.82 -8.13 -51.72
CA PHE A 15 -30.64 -8.24 -50.28
C PHE A 15 -32.03 -8.39 -49.68
N SER A 16 -32.44 -9.61 -49.36
CA SER A 16 -33.54 -9.83 -48.42
C SER A 16 -33.04 -9.32 -47.07
N SER A 17 -33.42 -8.13 -46.68
CA SER A 17 -33.28 -7.69 -45.30
C SER A 17 -34.24 -8.56 -44.49
N GLU A 18 -33.76 -9.71 -43.99
CA GLU A 18 -34.48 -10.37 -42.89
C GLU A 18 -34.64 -9.35 -41.79
N ALA A 19 -35.91 -9.12 -41.42
CA ALA A 19 -36.26 -8.23 -40.29
C ALA A 19 -35.56 -8.80 -39.06
N VAL A 20 -34.60 -8.05 -38.47
CA VAL A 20 -33.91 -8.47 -37.26
C VAL A 20 -34.94 -8.63 -36.14
N ASP A 21 -34.97 -9.80 -35.54
CA ASP A 21 -35.85 -10.06 -34.41
C ASP A 21 -35.34 -9.29 -33.18
N LEU A 22 -36.14 -8.33 -32.72
CA LEU A 22 -35.91 -7.52 -31.52
C LEU A 22 -36.76 -8.02 -30.34
N SER A 23 -37.30 -9.24 -30.41
CA SER A 23 -37.94 -9.85 -29.24
C SER A 23 -36.95 -10.01 -28.10
N CYS A 24 -37.30 -9.52 -26.93
CA CYS A 24 -36.48 -9.63 -25.75
C CYS A 24 -36.21 -11.12 -25.45
N PRO A 25 -34.96 -11.51 -25.19
CA PRO A 25 -34.62 -12.91 -24.86
C PRO A 25 -35.40 -13.43 -23.67
N ASN A 26 -35.82 -14.70 -23.73
CA ASN A 26 -36.51 -15.34 -22.61
C ASN A 26 -35.61 -15.40 -21.37
N SER A 27 -36.14 -15.03 -20.21
CA SER A 27 -35.50 -15.09 -18.92
C SER A 27 -35.94 -16.31 -18.10
N PRO A 28 -35.08 -16.91 -17.26
CA PRO A 28 -33.65 -16.60 -17.13
C PRO A 28 -32.79 -17.24 -18.23
N VAL A 29 -31.73 -16.52 -18.65
CA VAL A 29 -30.71 -17.05 -19.55
C VAL A 29 -29.71 -17.90 -18.77
N THR A 30 -29.34 -19.09 -19.30
CA THR A 30 -28.45 -20.05 -18.64
C THR A 30 -27.32 -20.56 -19.55
N SER A 31 -27.24 -20.07 -20.79
CA SER A 31 -26.28 -20.49 -21.81
C SER A 31 -25.81 -19.31 -22.65
N ASP A 32 -24.73 -19.52 -23.40
CA ASP A 32 -24.17 -18.53 -24.32
C ASP A 32 -25.19 -18.03 -25.33
N GLY A 33 -25.05 -16.77 -25.74
CA GLY A 33 -25.93 -16.16 -26.70
C GLY A 33 -25.52 -14.76 -27.11
N LYS A 34 -26.44 -14.15 -27.88
CA LYS A 34 -26.28 -12.77 -28.36
C LYS A 34 -27.66 -12.14 -28.62
N PHE A 35 -27.71 -10.82 -28.56
CA PHE A 35 -28.90 -10.06 -28.84
C PHE A 35 -28.54 -8.68 -29.42
N PRO A 36 -29.18 -8.24 -30.50
CA PRO A 36 -30.03 -9.00 -31.44
C PRO A 36 -29.23 -10.07 -32.21
N SER A 37 -29.92 -11.03 -32.79
CA SER A 37 -29.30 -12.15 -33.54
C SER A 37 -28.45 -11.68 -34.73
N GLY A 38 -28.85 -10.59 -35.39
CA GLY A 38 -28.19 -10.02 -36.58
C GLY A 38 -26.95 -9.15 -36.31
N GLY A 39 -26.57 -8.88 -35.05
CA GLY A 39 -25.49 -7.97 -34.70
C GLY A 39 -25.97 -6.55 -34.38
N LEU A 40 -25.07 -5.54 -34.50
CA LEU A 40 -25.38 -4.15 -34.19
C LEU A 40 -26.59 -3.64 -34.97
N THR A 41 -27.64 -3.32 -34.26
CA THR A 41 -28.94 -3.00 -34.86
C THR A 41 -29.56 -1.76 -34.21
N LYS A 42 -30.25 -0.92 -34.99
CA LYS A 42 -31.03 0.21 -34.47
C LYS A 42 -32.29 -0.27 -33.78
N PHE A 43 -32.61 0.33 -32.66
CA PHE A 43 -33.80 0.04 -31.87
C PHE A 43 -34.84 1.15 -32.05
N PRO A 44 -36.15 0.82 -32.03
CA PRO A 44 -37.22 1.81 -32.06
C PRO A 44 -37.22 2.65 -30.77
N ALA A 45 -37.74 3.87 -30.85
CA ALA A 45 -38.01 4.68 -29.67
C ALA A 45 -39.00 3.98 -28.73
N GLY A 46 -38.77 4.08 -27.41
CA GLY A 46 -39.61 3.45 -26.41
C GLY A 46 -39.42 1.94 -26.25
N TYR A 47 -38.37 1.38 -26.82
CA TYR A 47 -38.02 -0.04 -26.60
C TYR A 47 -37.55 -0.25 -25.16
N SER A 48 -38.00 -1.35 -24.56
CA SER A 48 -37.56 -1.77 -23.22
C SER A 48 -37.39 -3.29 -23.17
N CYS A 49 -36.24 -3.75 -22.75
CA CYS A 49 -35.94 -5.16 -22.59
C CYS A 49 -35.10 -5.37 -21.32
N SER A 50 -35.57 -6.31 -20.49
CA SER A 50 -34.84 -6.73 -19.27
C SER A 50 -34.64 -8.24 -19.33
N VAL A 51 -33.39 -8.66 -19.23
CA VAL A 51 -32.99 -10.07 -19.34
C VAL A 51 -32.22 -10.49 -18.08
N ASP A 52 -32.75 -11.47 -17.36
CA ASP A 52 -32.12 -12.06 -16.21
C ASP A 52 -31.18 -13.21 -16.62
N PHE A 53 -29.99 -13.24 -16.05
CA PHE A 53 -29.02 -14.29 -16.21
C PHE A 53 -28.88 -15.05 -14.89
N GLN A 54 -28.96 -16.38 -14.95
CA GLN A 54 -28.63 -17.25 -13.83
C GLN A 54 -27.22 -17.79 -14.04
N ILE A 55 -26.33 -17.55 -13.07
CA ILE A 55 -24.91 -17.89 -13.17
C ILE A 55 -24.61 -19.06 -12.22
N PRO A 56 -24.30 -20.26 -12.75
CA PRO A 56 -23.94 -21.40 -11.92
C PRO A 56 -22.63 -21.14 -11.15
N LYS A 57 -22.48 -21.75 -9.98
CA LYS A 57 -21.23 -21.73 -9.22
C LYS A 57 -20.06 -22.21 -10.08
N GLY A 58 -18.91 -21.53 -9.94
CA GLY A 58 -17.71 -21.80 -10.73
C GLY A 58 -17.76 -21.27 -12.16
N LYS A 59 -18.78 -20.44 -12.49
CA LYS A 59 -18.85 -19.73 -13.76
C LYS A 59 -18.97 -18.23 -13.55
N VAL A 60 -18.59 -17.48 -14.59
CA VAL A 60 -18.85 -16.03 -14.75
C VAL A 60 -19.42 -15.80 -16.13
N VAL A 61 -20.16 -14.71 -16.32
CA VAL A 61 -20.67 -14.33 -17.64
C VAL A 61 -19.86 -13.16 -18.16
N LYS A 62 -19.20 -13.39 -19.30
CA LYS A 62 -18.50 -12.35 -20.06
C LYS A 62 -19.50 -11.69 -21.00
N PHE A 63 -19.71 -10.40 -20.83
CA PHE A 63 -20.50 -9.56 -21.74
C PHE A 63 -19.58 -8.74 -22.64
N VAL A 64 -19.83 -8.78 -23.94
CA VAL A 64 -19.23 -7.90 -24.93
C VAL A 64 -20.34 -7.12 -25.59
N THR A 65 -20.28 -5.79 -25.49
CA THR A 65 -21.31 -4.92 -26.08
C THR A 65 -20.70 -4.06 -27.16
N GLN A 66 -21.50 -3.78 -28.18
CA GLN A 66 -21.30 -2.71 -29.15
C GLN A 66 -22.51 -1.82 -29.06
N ALA A 67 -22.33 -0.53 -28.79
CA ALA A 67 -23.43 0.39 -28.63
C ALA A 67 -23.12 1.74 -29.26
N ASP A 68 -24.15 2.39 -29.71
CA ASP A 68 -24.19 3.82 -30.03
C ASP A 68 -25.45 4.36 -29.37
N ALA A 69 -25.30 4.76 -28.11
CA ALA A 69 -26.37 5.28 -27.25
C ALA A 69 -26.08 6.73 -26.86
N SER A 70 -25.63 7.53 -27.82
CA SER A 70 -25.16 8.90 -27.64
C SER A 70 -26.26 9.91 -27.32
N SER A 71 -27.52 9.51 -27.34
CA SER A 71 -28.64 10.41 -27.09
C SER A 71 -29.19 10.28 -25.67
N ASP A 72 -29.59 11.42 -25.09
CA ASP A 72 -30.10 11.51 -23.73
C ASP A 72 -31.25 10.55 -23.46
N GLY A 73 -30.96 9.57 -22.61
CA GLY A 73 -31.95 8.62 -22.09
C GLY A 73 -32.00 7.28 -22.81
N ASP A 74 -31.22 7.05 -23.86
CA ASP A 74 -30.96 5.71 -24.36
C ASP A 74 -29.93 5.05 -23.48
N GLN A 75 -30.19 3.84 -22.97
CA GLN A 75 -29.40 3.17 -21.98
C GLN A 75 -29.22 1.69 -22.29
N ILE A 76 -28.02 1.20 -22.19
CA ILE A 76 -27.72 -0.22 -22.02
C ILE A 76 -26.87 -0.38 -20.77
N SER A 77 -27.32 -1.21 -19.86
CA SER A 77 -26.62 -1.42 -18.59
C SER A 77 -26.70 -2.88 -18.15
N ILE A 78 -25.70 -3.30 -17.37
CA ILE A 78 -25.66 -4.61 -16.73
C ILE A 78 -25.58 -4.39 -15.23
N ARG A 79 -26.48 -5.04 -14.50
CA ARG A 79 -26.47 -5.08 -13.04
C ARG A 79 -25.94 -6.43 -12.59
N ASP A 80 -24.94 -6.42 -11.71
CA ASP A 80 -24.35 -7.65 -11.13
C ASP A 80 -25.13 -8.17 -9.91
N ALA A 81 -24.65 -9.28 -9.34
CA ALA A 81 -25.30 -9.94 -8.20
C ALA A 81 -25.33 -9.08 -6.92
N VAL A 82 -24.41 -8.11 -6.77
CA VAL A 82 -24.37 -7.18 -5.62
C VAL A 82 -25.03 -5.83 -5.93
N SER A 83 -25.78 -5.78 -7.04
CA SER A 83 -26.55 -4.60 -7.47
C SER A 83 -25.72 -3.43 -8.00
N THR A 84 -24.45 -3.63 -8.30
CA THR A 84 -23.65 -2.63 -9.02
C THR A 84 -24.12 -2.53 -10.47
N VAL A 85 -24.33 -1.31 -10.96
CA VAL A 85 -24.76 -1.04 -12.34
C VAL A 85 -23.57 -0.58 -13.16
N TYR A 86 -23.38 -1.21 -14.31
CA TYR A 86 -22.35 -0.90 -15.29
C TYR A 86 -23.00 -0.38 -16.55
N GLU A 87 -22.75 0.87 -16.89
CA GLU A 87 -23.22 1.47 -18.15
C GLU A 87 -22.36 0.93 -19.31
N MET A 88 -23.02 0.45 -20.35
CA MET A 88 -22.42 -0.23 -21.49
C MET A 88 -22.66 0.52 -22.81
N GLY A 89 -22.87 1.82 -22.74
CA GLY A 89 -23.23 2.67 -23.87
C GLY A 89 -22.09 3.07 -24.80
N GLU A 90 -20.85 2.74 -24.41
CA GLU A 90 -19.64 3.03 -25.22
C GLU A 90 -19.62 2.18 -26.50
N PRO A 91 -18.94 2.65 -27.57
CA PRO A 91 -18.85 1.94 -28.87
C PRO A 91 -18.42 0.48 -28.76
N GLN A 92 -17.61 0.17 -27.76
CA GLN A 92 -17.24 -1.19 -27.40
C GLN A 92 -16.95 -1.29 -25.92
N SER A 93 -17.65 -2.17 -25.22
CA SER A 93 -17.47 -2.41 -23.78
C SER A 93 -17.33 -3.90 -23.49
N LEU A 94 -16.56 -4.19 -22.44
CA LEU A 94 -16.32 -5.55 -21.93
C LEU A 94 -16.54 -5.55 -20.43
N MET A 95 -17.39 -6.49 -19.95
CA MET A 95 -17.63 -6.69 -18.52
C MET A 95 -17.75 -8.19 -18.22
N TYR A 96 -17.36 -8.56 -16.99
CA TYR A 96 -17.66 -9.88 -16.44
C TYR A 96 -18.68 -9.73 -15.30
N ALA A 97 -19.77 -10.46 -15.36
CA ALA A 97 -20.68 -10.60 -14.23
C ALA A 97 -20.34 -11.85 -13.43
N ALA A 98 -20.15 -11.66 -12.13
CA ALA A 98 -19.86 -12.72 -11.17
C ALA A 98 -21.00 -12.84 -10.14
N GLY A 99 -20.95 -13.88 -9.30
CA GLY A 99 -22.01 -14.22 -8.36
C GLY A 99 -23.00 -15.19 -8.95
N ASP A 100 -24.24 -15.17 -8.49
CA ASP A 100 -25.28 -16.13 -8.87
C ASP A 100 -26.23 -15.61 -9.98
N LYS A 101 -26.20 -14.31 -10.26
CA LYS A 101 -27.11 -13.65 -11.21
C LYS A 101 -26.53 -12.36 -11.79
N ALA A 102 -27.07 -11.97 -12.92
CA ALA A 102 -26.94 -10.63 -13.50
C ALA A 102 -28.23 -10.23 -14.21
N ASN A 103 -28.40 -8.94 -14.49
CA ASN A 103 -29.52 -8.45 -15.28
C ASN A 103 -29.01 -7.47 -16.33
N LEU A 104 -29.37 -7.71 -17.61
CA LEU A 104 -29.14 -6.79 -18.70
C LEU A 104 -30.39 -5.96 -18.89
N LEU A 105 -30.27 -4.65 -18.94
CA LEU A 105 -31.34 -3.69 -19.19
C LEU A 105 -31.01 -2.86 -20.43
N ILE A 106 -31.92 -2.83 -21.38
CA ILE A 106 -31.89 -1.97 -22.57
C ILE A 106 -33.13 -1.09 -22.56
N ILE A 107 -32.96 0.22 -22.61
CA ILE A 107 -34.03 1.21 -22.67
C ILE A 107 -33.69 2.21 -23.78
N THR A 108 -34.59 2.46 -24.71
CA THR A 108 -34.43 3.53 -25.69
C THR A 108 -35.56 4.55 -25.56
N LYS A 109 -35.22 5.83 -25.57
CA LYS A 109 -36.15 6.94 -25.69
C LYS A 109 -36.22 7.46 -27.11
N THR A 110 -35.14 7.26 -27.87
CA THR A 110 -35.02 7.71 -29.26
C THR A 110 -34.93 6.51 -30.20
N SER A 111 -35.06 6.74 -31.49
CA SER A 111 -34.81 5.73 -32.54
C SER A 111 -33.37 5.75 -33.07
N ASN A 112 -32.45 6.48 -32.41
CA ASN A 112 -31.06 6.64 -32.85
C ASN A 112 -30.15 5.59 -32.25
N ALA A 113 -30.50 4.99 -31.12
CA ALA A 113 -29.68 4.00 -30.43
C ALA A 113 -29.51 2.72 -31.23
N SER A 114 -28.30 2.21 -31.26
CA SER A 114 -27.95 0.90 -31.81
C SER A 114 -27.26 0.07 -30.75
N PHE A 115 -27.69 -1.19 -30.60
CA PHE A 115 -27.10 -2.11 -29.64
C PHE A 115 -26.82 -3.48 -30.23
N PHE A 116 -25.78 -4.10 -29.70
CA PHE A 116 -25.47 -5.52 -29.83
C PHE A 116 -24.80 -5.99 -28.56
N VAL A 117 -25.28 -7.06 -27.98
CA VAL A 117 -24.72 -7.68 -26.78
C VAL A 117 -24.47 -9.16 -27.06
N MET A 118 -23.27 -9.63 -26.78
CA MET A 118 -22.91 -11.04 -26.76
C MET A 118 -22.54 -11.44 -25.34
N TRP A 119 -22.98 -12.61 -24.90
CA TRP A 119 -22.61 -13.15 -23.60
C TRP A 119 -22.10 -14.58 -23.72
N GLN A 120 -21.14 -14.90 -22.87
CA GLN A 120 -20.51 -16.21 -22.81
C GLN A 120 -20.30 -16.62 -21.34
N TYR A 121 -20.71 -17.85 -21.02
CA TYR A 121 -20.47 -18.47 -19.72
C TYR A 121 -19.08 -19.07 -19.65
N ILE A 122 -18.20 -18.46 -18.88
CA ILE A 122 -16.80 -18.89 -18.73
C ILE A 122 -16.70 -19.76 -17.49
N ASP A 123 -16.17 -20.98 -17.65
CA ASP A 123 -15.83 -21.86 -16.53
C ASP A 123 -14.50 -21.38 -15.90
N VAL A 124 -14.52 -21.07 -14.61
CA VAL A 124 -13.37 -20.58 -13.85
C VAL A 124 -12.88 -21.60 -12.81
N THR A 125 -13.44 -22.81 -12.79
CA THR A 125 -13.06 -23.88 -11.85
C THR A 125 -11.63 -24.38 -12.07
N GLY A 126 -11.13 -24.26 -13.30
CA GLY A 126 -9.76 -24.62 -13.70
C GLY A 126 -8.70 -23.54 -13.42
N TYR A 127 -9.07 -22.41 -12.84
CA TYR A 127 -8.11 -21.35 -12.53
C TYR A 127 -7.10 -21.76 -11.46
N THR A 128 -5.85 -21.36 -11.63
CA THR A 128 -4.77 -21.70 -10.69
C THR A 128 -4.87 -20.86 -9.42
N LYS A 129 -4.99 -21.54 -8.27
CA LYS A 129 -4.97 -20.91 -6.95
C LYS A 129 -3.53 -20.56 -6.54
N ILE A 130 -3.30 -19.29 -6.16
CA ILE A 130 -2.05 -18.81 -5.58
C ILE A 130 -2.34 -18.41 -4.13
N GLN A 131 -1.92 -19.25 -3.20
CA GLN A 131 -2.14 -19.01 -1.77
C GLN A 131 -1.16 -17.98 -1.22
N LYS A 132 -1.65 -17.07 -0.39
CA LYS A 132 -0.89 -16.05 0.31
C LYS A 132 -1.35 -15.97 1.78
N PRO A 133 -0.42 -16.03 2.74
CA PRO A 133 -0.77 -15.76 4.12
C PRO A 133 -1.11 -14.28 4.32
N THR A 134 -1.85 -13.96 5.36
CA THR A 134 -1.99 -12.59 5.84
C THR A 134 -0.64 -11.99 6.24
N GLY A 135 -0.52 -10.65 6.14
CA GLY A 135 0.76 -9.94 6.27
C GLY A 135 1.53 -9.78 4.97
N THR A 136 1.15 -10.52 3.91
CA THR A 136 1.80 -10.41 2.60
C THR A 136 1.36 -9.13 1.88
N ILE A 137 2.35 -8.40 1.36
CA ILE A 137 2.14 -7.29 0.42
C ILE A 137 2.46 -7.80 -0.98
N LEU A 138 1.60 -7.50 -1.94
CA LEU A 138 1.82 -7.91 -3.32
C LEU A 138 1.24 -6.90 -4.32
N PRO A 139 1.86 -6.79 -5.50
CA PRO A 139 1.24 -6.08 -6.63
C PRO A 139 0.02 -6.86 -7.11
N LEU A 140 -1.04 -6.15 -7.48
CA LEU A 140 -2.25 -6.76 -8.02
C LEU A 140 -2.10 -7.07 -9.54
N ASN A 141 -0.98 -7.72 -9.89
CA ASN A 141 -0.65 -8.17 -11.24
C ASN A 141 -1.07 -9.63 -11.39
N PHE A 142 -2.32 -9.83 -11.81
CA PHE A 142 -2.87 -11.16 -11.99
C PHE A 142 -2.39 -11.80 -13.29
N THR A 143 -1.94 -13.04 -13.21
CA THR A 143 -1.75 -13.87 -14.41
C THR A 143 -3.11 -14.37 -14.87
N GLN A 144 -3.38 -14.31 -16.16
CA GLN A 144 -4.63 -14.81 -16.73
C GLN A 144 -4.86 -16.27 -16.32
N GLY A 145 -6.07 -16.61 -15.91
CA GLY A 145 -6.42 -17.95 -15.42
C GLY A 145 -5.88 -18.29 -14.04
N SER A 146 -5.48 -17.28 -13.24
CA SER A 146 -5.09 -17.45 -11.84
C SER A 146 -5.81 -16.49 -10.91
N TYR A 147 -5.81 -16.82 -9.62
CA TYR A 147 -6.37 -15.98 -8.56
C TYR A 147 -5.54 -16.06 -7.28
N TYR A 148 -5.59 -15.01 -6.48
CA TYR A 148 -4.98 -14.98 -5.15
C TYR A 148 -5.99 -15.37 -4.09
N GLN A 149 -5.61 -16.29 -3.20
CA GLN A 149 -6.33 -16.58 -1.97
C GLN A 149 -5.49 -16.13 -0.79
N PHE A 150 -6.00 -15.17 -0.02
CA PHE A 150 -5.42 -14.80 1.28
C PHE A 150 -6.05 -15.65 2.38
N THR A 151 -5.21 -16.15 3.28
CA THR A 151 -5.67 -16.98 4.41
C THR A 151 -5.14 -16.43 5.72
N SER A 152 -6.05 -16.11 6.64
CA SER A 152 -5.73 -15.71 8.00
C SER A 152 -5.40 -16.93 8.85
N SER A 153 -4.33 -16.85 9.63
CA SER A 153 -4.00 -17.85 10.64
C SER A 153 -4.94 -17.80 11.85
N LYS A 154 -5.60 -16.68 12.08
CA LYS A 154 -6.44 -16.42 13.27
C LYS A 154 -7.93 -16.50 12.97
N ASN A 155 -8.51 -15.54 12.26
CA ASN A 155 -9.97 -15.44 12.12
C ASN A 155 -10.42 -14.98 10.73
N ARG A 156 -10.29 -13.69 10.43
CA ARG A 156 -10.78 -13.03 9.22
C ARG A 156 -9.62 -12.33 8.51
N VAL A 157 -9.79 -12.04 7.23
CA VAL A 157 -8.84 -11.29 6.42
C VAL A 157 -9.34 -9.86 6.25
N ALA A 158 -8.55 -8.87 6.64
CA ALA A 158 -8.77 -7.45 6.32
C ALA A 158 -7.87 -7.04 5.16
N LEU A 159 -8.43 -6.44 4.11
CA LEU A 159 -7.73 -6.08 2.89
C LEU A 159 -7.67 -4.56 2.72
N HIS A 160 -6.48 -4.06 2.39
CA HIS A 160 -6.24 -2.66 2.07
C HIS A 160 -5.42 -2.58 0.78
N THR A 161 -5.62 -1.49 0.03
CA THR A 161 -4.88 -1.24 -1.20
C THR A 161 -4.26 0.14 -1.20
N ALA A 162 -3.19 0.28 -1.96
CA ALA A 162 -2.58 1.56 -2.26
C ALA A 162 -2.02 1.56 -3.68
N THR A 163 -2.05 2.69 -4.33
CA THR A 163 -1.33 2.93 -5.58
C THR A 163 -0.06 3.70 -5.32
N LEU A 164 0.90 3.53 -6.19
CA LEU A 164 2.03 4.43 -6.28
C LEU A 164 1.50 5.85 -6.56
N ASP A 165 2.10 6.86 -5.92
CA ASP A 165 1.77 8.28 -6.11
C ASP A 165 0.32 8.67 -5.71
N ARG A 166 -0.38 7.83 -4.94
CA ARG A 166 -1.75 8.09 -4.44
C ARG A 166 -2.80 8.37 -5.53
N ILE A 167 -2.54 7.95 -6.76
CA ILE A 167 -3.49 8.10 -7.86
C ILE A 167 -4.66 7.13 -7.64
N PHE A 168 -5.88 7.63 -7.85
CA PHE A 168 -7.07 6.78 -7.81
C PHE A 168 -7.04 5.76 -8.96
N ASP A 169 -7.04 4.47 -8.63
CA ASP A 169 -6.91 3.39 -9.61
C ASP A 169 -8.28 2.80 -10.00
N MET A 170 -8.83 3.30 -11.08
CA MET A 170 -10.08 2.77 -11.66
C MET A 170 -9.98 1.30 -12.06
N SER A 171 -8.76 0.76 -12.28
CA SER A 171 -8.58 -0.64 -12.66
C SER A 171 -8.95 -1.62 -11.54
N LEU A 172 -9.11 -1.15 -10.29
CA LEU A 172 -9.66 -1.92 -9.17
C LEU A 172 -11.09 -2.40 -9.43
N SER A 173 -11.84 -1.74 -10.32
CA SER A 173 -13.16 -2.21 -10.79
C SER A 173 -13.09 -3.51 -11.60
N ARG A 174 -11.88 -3.92 -12.04
CA ARG A 174 -11.63 -5.16 -12.78
C ARG A 174 -11.18 -6.32 -11.91
N VAL A 175 -10.96 -6.07 -10.62
CA VAL A 175 -10.60 -7.10 -9.64
C VAL A 175 -11.84 -7.50 -8.86
N TYR A 176 -12.19 -8.77 -8.91
CA TYR A 176 -13.37 -9.35 -8.29
C TYR A 176 -13.00 -9.98 -6.94
N VAL A 177 -13.86 -9.80 -5.96
CA VAL A 177 -13.65 -10.22 -4.56
C VAL A 177 -14.66 -11.29 -4.18
N TYR A 178 -14.16 -12.41 -3.64
CA TYR A 178 -14.98 -13.50 -3.14
C TYR A 178 -14.66 -13.76 -1.66
N ASP A 179 -15.71 -13.96 -0.86
CA ASP A 179 -15.62 -14.26 0.56
C ASP A 179 -15.46 -15.77 0.78
N GLY A 180 -14.24 -16.25 0.71
CA GLY A 180 -13.93 -17.65 0.85
C GLY A 180 -12.68 -18.10 0.11
N GLU A 181 -12.56 -19.41 -0.12
CA GLU A 181 -11.32 -20.06 -0.54
C GLU A 181 -11.11 -20.12 -2.05
N ASP A 182 -12.14 -19.84 -2.83
CA ASP A 182 -12.13 -20.00 -4.29
C ASP A 182 -13.20 -19.14 -4.99
N LEU A 183 -13.26 -19.27 -6.32
CA LEU A 183 -14.18 -18.53 -7.18
C LEU A 183 -15.62 -19.07 -7.17
N SER A 184 -15.91 -20.15 -6.43
CA SER A 184 -17.27 -20.64 -6.17
C SER A 184 -17.85 -20.09 -4.87
N SER A 185 -17.04 -19.35 -4.10
CA SER A 185 -17.42 -18.68 -2.85
C SER A 185 -18.34 -17.50 -3.10
N ASN A 186 -18.88 -16.91 -2.04
CA ASN A 186 -19.79 -15.78 -2.14
C ASN A 186 -19.11 -14.54 -2.75
N PHE A 187 -19.69 -14.00 -3.83
CA PHE A 187 -19.19 -12.79 -4.50
C PHE A 187 -19.53 -11.54 -3.69
N LEU A 188 -18.53 -10.70 -3.42
CA LEU A 188 -18.67 -9.46 -2.63
C LEU A 188 -18.69 -8.18 -3.49
N GLY A 189 -18.47 -8.30 -4.79
CA GLY A 189 -18.34 -7.16 -5.68
C GLY A 189 -16.92 -7.02 -6.26
N THR A 190 -16.70 -5.93 -6.99
CA THR A 190 -15.33 -5.57 -7.41
C THR A 190 -14.55 -5.01 -6.24
N LEU A 191 -13.22 -5.03 -6.33
CA LEU A 191 -12.35 -4.51 -5.28
C LEU A 191 -12.61 -3.03 -5.00
N LEU A 192 -12.89 -2.24 -6.05
CA LEU A 192 -13.27 -0.84 -5.90
C LEU A 192 -14.55 -0.69 -5.06
N HIS A 193 -15.57 -1.51 -5.30
CA HIS A 193 -16.82 -1.51 -4.51
C HIS A 193 -16.55 -1.95 -3.07
N PHE A 194 -15.80 -3.04 -2.89
CA PHE A 194 -15.47 -3.62 -1.58
C PHE A 194 -14.72 -2.63 -0.67
N LEU A 195 -13.77 -1.85 -1.23
CA LEU A 195 -13.00 -0.87 -0.47
C LEU A 195 -13.81 0.39 -0.11
N ASN A 196 -14.85 0.71 -0.88
CA ASN A 196 -15.71 1.88 -0.64
C ASN A 196 -16.84 1.60 0.37
N THR A 197 -16.93 0.40 0.91
CA THR A 197 -17.90 0.09 1.97
C THR A 197 -17.50 0.77 3.28
N LYS A 198 -18.49 1.29 4.03
CA LYS A 198 -18.25 2.02 5.30
C LYS A 198 -17.64 1.15 6.41
N ASN A 199 -17.76 -0.17 6.29
CA ASN A 199 -17.15 -1.12 7.22
C ASN A 199 -15.74 -1.46 6.75
N MET A 200 -14.87 -1.80 7.71
CA MET A 200 -13.55 -2.32 7.37
C MET A 200 -13.68 -3.48 6.38
N SER A 201 -13.00 -3.37 5.24
CA SER A 201 -13.10 -4.33 4.13
C SER A 201 -12.49 -5.66 4.53
N ALA A 202 -13.32 -6.58 5.03
CA ALA A 202 -12.89 -7.86 5.59
C ALA A 202 -13.80 -9.02 5.16
N SER A 203 -13.21 -10.21 5.09
CA SER A 203 -13.93 -11.47 4.91
C SER A 203 -14.83 -11.81 6.11
N THR A 204 -15.81 -12.68 5.93
CA THR A 204 -16.57 -13.25 7.06
C THR A 204 -15.85 -14.42 7.70
N GLY A 205 -15.08 -15.17 6.90
CA GLY A 205 -14.30 -16.34 7.31
C GLY A 205 -12.79 -16.10 7.21
N LYS A 206 -12.02 -17.18 7.29
CA LYS A 206 -10.54 -17.15 7.28
C LYS A 206 -9.93 -16.83 5.92
N SER A 207 -10.68 -16.81 4.85
CA SER A 207 -10.16 -16.66 3.50
C SER A 207 -10.86 -15.55 2.73
N LEU A 208 -10.11 -14.87 1.87
CA LEU A 208 -10.57 -13.89 0.91
C LEU A 208 -9.89 -14.15 -0.43
N THR A 209 -10.66 -14.18 -1.51
CA THR A 209 -10.14 -14.49 -2.85
C THR A 209 -10.28 -13.29 -3.79
N LEU A 210 -9.22 -13.00 -4.54
CA LEU A 210 -9.15 -11.94 -5.55
C LEU A 210 -8.81 -12.51 -6.92
N VAL A 211 -9.52 -12.06 -7.94
CA VAL A 211 -9.26 -12.45 -9.35
C VAL A 211 -9.48 -11.28 -10.30
N ASN A 212 -8.70 -11.25 -11.37
CA ASN A 212 -8.91 -10.34 -12.50
C ASN A 212 -9.16 -11.15 -13.77
N PHE A 213 -10.37 -11.15 -14.26
CA PHE A 213 -10.77 -11.88 -15.47
C PHE A 213 -10.28 -11.23 -16.78
N TYR A 214 -9.89 -9.96 -16.73
CA TYR A 214 -9.48 -9.19 -17.92
C TYR A 214 -8.04 -9.47 -18.35
N GLY A 215 -7.21 -10.00 -17.43
CA GLY A 215 -5.78 -10.20 -17.69
C GLY A 215 -4.98 -8.90 -17.87
N ILE A 216 -5.53 -7.78 -17.46
CA ILE A 216 -4.88 -6.46 -17.50
C ILE A 216 -4.41 -6.13 -16.08
N PRO A 217 -3.12 -5.83 -15.86
CA PRO A 217 -2.61 -5.50 -14.52
C PRO A 217 -3.23 -4.20 -14.00
N THR A 218 -3.27 -4.08 -12.67
CA THR A 218 -3.59 -2.83 -11.99
C THR A 218 -2.30 -2.08 -11.64
N LEU A 219 -2.43 -0.82 -11.26
CA LEU A 219 -1.31 -0.02 -10.72
C LEU A 219 -1.24 -0.12 -9.18
N SER A 220 -2.10 -0.92 -8.58
CA SER A 220 -2.26 -1.01 -7.14
C SER A 220 -1.50 -2.19 -6.54
N TYR A 221 -1.18 -2.01 -5.27
CA TYR A 221 -0.68 -3.03 -4.36
C TYR A 221 -1.75 -3.34 -3.32
N ALA A 222 -1.76 -4.56 -2.81
CA ALA A 222 -2.63 -4.97 -1.72
C ALA A 222 -1.81 -5.48 -0.54
N ILE A 223 -2.30 -5.20 0.66
CA ILE A 223 -1.90 -5.84 1.90
C ILE A 223 -3.12 -6.50 2.53
N ALA A 224 -2.99 -7.79 2.83
CA ALA A 224 -3.98 -8.52 3.59
C ALA A 224 -3.48 -8.73 5.01
N ASN A 225 -4.22 -8.26 6.01
CA ASN A 225 -3.90 -8.45 7.42
C ASN A 225 -4.86 -9.44 8.09
N ASP A 226 -4.44 -10.06 9.18
CA ASP A 226 -5.39 -10.66 10.11
C ASP A 226 -6.30 -9.55 10.64
N TYR A 227 -7.60 -9.73 10.53
CA TYR A 227 -8.58 -8.72 10.95
C TYR A 227 -8.37 -8.26 12.40
N SER A 228 -8.10 -9.20 13.31
CA SER A 228 -7.83 -8.90 14.72
C SER A 228 -6.58 -8.06 14.95
N ALA A 229 -5.64 -8.04 14.00
CA ALA A 229 -4.43 -7.23 14.10
C ALA A 229 -4.63 -5.76 13.71
N VAL A 230 -5.73 -5.43 13.01
CA VAL A 230 -5.98 -4.08 12.51
C VAL A 230 -7.33 -3.49 12.95
N SER A 231 -8.25 -4.32 13.44
CA SER A 231 -9.63 -3.90 13.76
C SER A 231 -9.77 -3.03 15.00
N HIS A 232 -8.73 -2.94 15.83
CA HIS A 232 -8.70 -2.08 17.01
C HIS A 232 -8.25 -0.66 16.69
N TYR A 233 -7.61 -0.43 15.54
CA TYR A 233 -7.27 0.92 15.09
C TYR A 233 -8.54 1.66 14.64
N ASP A 234 -8.70 2.90 15.07
CA ASP A 234 -9.75 3.79 14.57
C ASP A 234 -9.59 4.03 13.06
N LYS A 235 -8.33 4.05 12.61
CA LYS A 235 -7.97 4.13 11.20
C LYS A 235 -6.71 3.33 10.91
N TYR A 236 -6.80 2.43 9.95
CA TYR A 236 -5.63 1.77 9.36
C TYR A 236 -5.48 2.19 7.91
N SER A 237 -4.27 2.54 7.51
CA SER A 237 -3.94 2.96 6.15
C SER A 237 -2.73 2.18 5.63
N PHE A 238 -2.68 2.01 4.30
CA PHE A 238 -1.57 1.41 3.59
C PHE A 238 -1.04 2.39 2.55
N PHE A 239 0.28 2.61 2.49
CA PHE A 239 0.93 3.48 1.53
C PHE A 239 2.05 2.75 0.80
N VAL A 240 2.20 3.06 -0.49
CA VAL A 240 3.26 2.54 -1.35
C VAL A 240 4.12 3.70 -1.84
N LEU A 241 5.43 3.53 -1.71
CA LEU A 241 6.46 4.48 -2.11
C LEU A 241 7.30 3.88 -3.23
N ALA A 242 7.86 4.71 -4.11
CA ALA A 242 8.87 4.28 -5.08
C ALA A 242 10.26 4.57 -4.54
N SER A 243 11.24 3.71 -4.87
CA SER A 243 12.65 3.93 -4.55
C SER A 243 13.24 5.19 -5.21
N SER A 244 12.61 5.67 -6.28
CA SER A 244 12.98 6.92 -6.96
C SER A 244 12.46 8.19 -6.30
N SER A 245 11.56 8.05 -5.29
CA SER A 245 11.04 9.20 -4.55
C SER A 245 12.11 9.71 -3.61
N ALA A 246 12.65 10.90 -3.86
CA ALA A 246 13.70 11.49 -3.02
C ALA A 246 13.21 11.72 -1.58
N GLU A 247 11.97 12.15 -1.43
CA GLU A 247 11.35 12.41 -0.14
C GLU A 247 9.83 12.26 -0.24
N PHE A 248 9.23 11.65 0.77
CA PHE A 248 7.79 11.51 0.92
C PHE A 248 7.32 12.32 2.14
N LEU A 249 6.53 13.35 1.88
CA LEU A 249 5.89 14.15 2.91
C LEU A 249 4.49 13.61 3.20
N GLY A 250 4.18 13.40 4.46
CA GLY A 250 2.89 12.92 4.91
C GLY A 250 2.41 13.63 6.15
N GLY A 251 1.11 13.63 6.33
CA GLY A 251 0.46 14.10 7.55
C GLY A 251 -0.77 13.26 7.84
N VAL A 252 -1.03 13.02 9.09
CA VAL A 252 -2.25 12.41 9.58
C VAL A 252 -2.84 13.35 10.61
N VAL A 253 -4.00 13.88 10.27
CA VAL A 253 -4.85 14.62 11.22
C VAL A 253 -5.94 13.67 11.66
N VAL A 254 -6.00 13.38 12.93
CA VAL A 254 -6.90 12.38 13.49
C VAL A 254 -7.65 12.98 14.68
N PRO A 255 -8.60 13.91 14.43
CA PRO A 255 -9.43 14.46 15.50
C PRO A 255 -10.19 13.30 16.17
N ASP A 256 -10.13 13.23 17.48
CA ASP A 256 -10.87 12.27 18.31
C ASP A 256 -10.48 10.79 18.22
N MET A 257 -9.47 10.40 17.42
CA MET A 257 -9.00 9.03 17.39
C MET A 257 -8.01 8.73 18.51
N LEU A 258 -8.13 7.56 19.12
CA LEU A 258 -7.23 7.09 20.17
C LEU A 258 -5.99 6.44 19.58
N GLU A 259 -6.17 5.63 18.53
CA GLU A 259 -5.09 4.86 17.94
C GLU A 259 -5.29 4.73 16.41
N SER A 260 -4.27 5.11 15.65
CA SER A 260 -4.26 4.96 14.19
C SER A 260 -2.96 4.32 13.72
N ALA A 261 -3.00 3.58 12.63
CA ALA A 261 -1.81 2.94 12.09
C ALA A 261 -1.66 3.13 10.58
N ILE A 262 -0.41 3.21 10.14
CA ILE A 262 -0.02 3.30 8.74
C ILE A 262 1.06 2.26 8.47
N THR A 263 0.79 1.32 7.56
CA THR A 263 1.85 0.48 7.00
C THR A 263 2.40 1.13 5.74
N MET A 264 3.71 1.32 5.71
CA MET A 264 4.43 1.84 4.55
C MET A 264 5.21 0.71 3.87
N TYR A 265 5.15 0.68 2.57
CA TYR A 265 5.90 -0.23 1.73
C TYR A 265 6.63 0.54 0.64
N CYS A 266 7.93 0.37 0.54
CA CYS A 266 8.73 0.95 -0.53
C CYS A 266 9.12 -0.12 -1.54
N ILE A 267 8.79 0.12 -2.81
CA ILE A 267 9.15 -0.76 -3.92
C ILE A 267 10.65 -0.64 -4.15
N ASP A 268 11.35 -1.79 -4.19
CA ASP A 268 12.79 -1.88 -4.46
C ASP A 268 13.71 -1.11 -3.50
N CYS A 269 13.21 -0.69 -2.32
CA CYS A 269 14.03 -0.11 -1.26
C CYS A 269 14.66 -1.21 -0.40
N GLN A 270 15.89 -0.97 0.04
CA GLN A 270 16.54 -1.75 1.09
C GLN A 270 16.55 -1.00 2.42
N GLU A 271 16.46 0.31 2.36
CA GLU A 271 16.49 1.20 3.50
C GLU A 271 15.64 2.45 3.27
N LEU A 272 15.12 2.99 4.35
CA LEU A 272 14.34 4.22 4.44
C LEU A 272 14.90 5.08 5.58
N TYR A 273 14.61 6.36 5.56
CA TYR A 273 15.02 7.29 6.62
C TYR A 273 13.85 8.18 7.03
N ILE A 274 13.57 8.25 8.32
CA ILE A 274 12.73 9.32 8.86
C ILE A 274 13.62 10.56 8.92
N THR A 275 13.28 11.57 8.13
CA THR A 275 14.04 12.83 8.06
C THR A 275 13.42 13.92 8.89
N ASP A 276 12.12 13.83 9.17
CA ASP A 276 11.40 14.74 10.07
C ASP A 276 10.19 14.04 10.69
N LEU A 277 9.84 14.46 11.92
CA LEU A 277 8.67 14.00 12.65
C LEU A 277 8.20 15.12 13.57
N ILE A 278 6.98 15.61 13.33
CA ILE A 278 6.37 16.67 14.12
C ILE A 278 5.09 16.13 14.74
N LEU A 279 5.11 15.94 16.06
CA LEU A 279 3.93 15.61 16.84
C LEU A 279 3.22 16.92 17.21
N LEU A 280 2.00 17.08 16.74
CA LEU A 280 1.19 18.25 17.00
C LEU A 280 0.38 18.02 18.30
N ASP A 281 0.55 18.95 19.23
CA ASP A 281 -0.14 18.87 20.53
C ASP A 281 -1.60 19.32 20.39
N GLN A 282 -2.50 18.39 20.59
CA GLN A 282 -3.92 18.71 20.77
C GLN A 282 -4.49 18.18 22.10
N ARG A 283 -3.79 17.31 22.84
CA ARG A 283 -4.35 16.62 24.02
C ARG A 283 -3.29 16.16 25.02
N ASN A 284 -3.22 16.79 26.16
CA ASN A 284 -2.71 16.29 27.46
C ASN A 284 -1.32 15.60 27.53
N GLY A 285 -0.40 15.79 26.58
CA GLY A 285 1.00 15.37 26.71
C GLY A 285 1.30 13.86 26.65
N LEU A 286 0.35 13.03 26.20
CA LEU A 286 0.52 11.57 26.11
C LEU A 286 0.79 11.07 24.68
N GLN A 287 1.01 11.99 23.75
CA GLN A 287 1.19 11.67 22.35
C GLN A 287 2.47 10.87 22.12
N THR A 288 2.31 9.74 21.44
CA THR A 288 3.44 8.89 21.06
C THR A 288 3.28 8.34 19.65
N VAL A 289 4.42 8.14 19.00
CA VAL A 289 4.49 7.42 17.70
C VAL A 289 5.41 6.24 17.87
N HIS A 290 4.90 5.06 17.55
CA HIS A 290 5.62 3.80 17.62
C HIS A 290 5.90 3.27 16.22
N PHE A 291 7.11 2.76 16.00
CA PHE A 291 7.48 2.10 14.75
C PHE A 291 7.68 0.62 15.00
N LYS A 292 6.94 -0.18 14.25
CA LYS A 292 6.97 -1.64 14.32
C LYS A 292 7.48 -2.24 13.02
N PRO A 293 8.12 -3.40 13.06
CA PRO A 293 8.57 -4.10 11.88
C PRO A 293 7.36 -4.65 11.08
N LEU A 294 7.48 -4.68 9.75
CA LEU A 294 6.52 -5.30 8.84
C LEU A 294 5.08 -4.75 9.00
N SER A 295 4.09 -5.60 8.79
CA SER A 295 2.66 -5.28 9.01
C SER A 295 2.19 -5.68 10.40
N PRO A 296 1.06 -5.15 10.88
CA PRO A 296 0.51 -5.48 12.21
C PRO A 296 0.22 -6.98 12.41
N THR A 297 0.08 -7.74 11.33
CA THR A 297 -0.15 -9.19 11.39
C THR A 297 1.07 -9.97 11.88
N HIS A 298 2.29 -9.48 11.63
CA HIS A 298 3.51 -10.25 11.84
C HIS A 298 4.10 -10.10 13.24
N VAL A 299 4.27 -8.88 13.71
CA VAL A 299 5.05 -8.63 14.94
C VAL A 299 4.44 -7.48 15.73
N ASP A 300 4.42 -7.63 17.05
CA ASP A 300 3.89 -6.63 17.98
C ASP A 300 4.98 -5.87 18.76
N ASN A 301 6.25 -5.98 18.38
CA ASN A 301 7.35 -5.32 19.08
C ASN A 301 7.59 -3.91 18.54
N ASN A 302 7.65 -2.91 19.44
CA ASN A 302 8.09 -1.57 19.09
C ASN A 302 9.62 -1.54 18.95
N LEU A 303 10.11 -1.03 17.82
CA LEU A 303 11.53 -0.82 17.58
C LEU A 303 11.96 0.61 17.88
N LEU A 304 11.12 1.59 17.56
CA LEU A 304 11.32 3.00 17.87
C LEU A 304 10.07 3.54 18.56
N ILE A 305 10.27 4.43 19.51
CA ILE A 305 9.19 5.17 20.17
C ILE A 305 9.64 6.62 20.30
N TYR A 306 8.83 7.53 19.76
CA TYR A 306 9.00 8.96 19.95
C TYR A 306 7.80 9.51 20.71
N LYS A 307 8.07 10.47 21.61
CA LYS A 307 7.08 11.08 22.48
C LYS A 307 7.05 12.59 22.26
N LEU A 308 5.91 13.20 22.51
CA LEU A 308 5.85 14.66 22.57
C LEU A 308 6.82 15.17 23.65
N GLY A 309 7.62 16.18 23.31
CA GLY A 309 8.65 16.73 24.18
C GLY A 309 10.04 16.10 24.03
N ASP A 310 10.20 15.00 23.28
CA ASP A 310 11.51 14.49 22.90
C ASP A 310 12.26 15.53 22.04
N PRO A 311 13.62 15.58 22.12
CA PRO A 311 14.42 16.48 21.27
C PRO A 311 14.51 15.97 19.82
N LEU A 312 13.36 15.81 19.17
CA LEU A 312 13.18 15.16 17.86
C LEU A 312 14.12 15.66 16.77
N PRO A 313 14.40 16.99 16.61
CA PRO A 313 15.28 17.46 15.54
C PRO A 313 16.73 16.91 15.63
N LYS A 314 17.15 16.49 16.82
CA LYS A 314 18.47 15.87 17.03
C LYS A 314 18.48 14.35 16.81
N SER A 315 17.31 13.75 16.64
CA SER A 315 17.15 12.31 16.40
C SER A 315 17.12 11.96 14.92
N PHE A 316 17.03 12.97 14.05
CA PHE A 316 16.92 12.72 12.60
C PHE A 316 18.19 13.14 11.82
N PRO A 317 18.44 12.46 10.70
CA PRO A 317 17.69 11.34 10.14
C PRO A 317 17.81 10.07 10.99
N GLN A 318 16.73 9.26 11.04
CA GLN A 318 16.72 7.94 11.67
C GLN A 318 16.56 6.86 10.61
N GLN A 319 17.53 5.95 10.53
CA GLN A 319 17.56 4.85 9.57
C GLN A 319 16.55 3.75 9.94
N ILE A 320 15.85 3.22 8.91
CA ILE A 320 14.97 2.07 8.94
C ILE A 320 15.44 1.08 7.87
N LEU A 321 16.00 -0.04 8.28
CA LEU A 321 16.64 -1.03 7.39
C LEU A 321 15.66 -2.10 6.92
N THR A 322 14.60 -1.65 6.27
CA THR A 322 13.58 -2.51 5.65
C THR A 322 12.83 -1.73 4.57
N ASN A 323 12.13 -2.44 3.71
CA ASN A 323 11.20 -1.85 2.76
C ASN A 323 9.77 -1.75 3.31
N THR A 324 9.50 -2.29 4.49
CA THR A 324 8.15 -2.34 5.08
C THR A 324 8.19 -2.13 6.58
N PHE A 325 7.43 -1.17 7.07
CA PHE A 325 7.23 -0.95 8.49
C PHE A 325 5.83 -0.37 8.77
N THR A 326 5.39 -0.48 10.02
CA THR A 326 4.14 0.12 10.48
C THR A 326 4.41 1.20 11.52
N MET A 327 3.84 2.37 11.29
CA MET A 327 3.84 3.50 12.22
C MET A 327 2.47 3.54 12.92
N ILE A 328 2.48 3.57 14.26
CA ILE A 328 1.27 3.64 15.08
C ILE A 328 1.30 4.95 15.84
N MET A 329 0.23 5.69 15.71
CA MET A 329 0.03 6.99 16.34
C MET A 329 -0.99 6.86 17.49
N TYR A 330 -0.58 7.28 18.67
CA TYR A 330 -1.44 7.32 19.84
C TYR A 330 -1.79 8.76 20.18
N GLN A 331 -3.07 9.13 20.05
CA GLN A 331 -3.64 10.44 20.41
C GLN A 331 -2.88 11.64 19.81
N CYS A 332 -2.26 11.49 18.64
CA CYS A 332 -1.49 12.56 18.02
C CYS A 332 -1.84 12.78 16.56
N ASP A 333 -1.85 14.05 16.19
CA ASP A 333 -1.68 14.46 14.82
C ASP A 333 -0.19 14.43 14.50
N LEU A 334 0.15 13.97 13.33
CA LEU A 334 1.53 13.72 12.93
C LEU A 334 1.81 14.30 11.55
N HIS A 335 2.87 15.11 11.45
CA HIS A 335 3.55 15.35 10.18
C HIS A 335 4.86 14.58 10.16
N TYR A 336 5.19 13.97 9.03
CA TYR A 336 6.40 13.19 8.88
C TYR A 336 6.98 13.34 7.48
N SER A 337 8.30 13.15 7.41
CA SER A 337 9.06 13.09 6.18
C SER A 337 9.89 11.81 6.15
N ILE A 338 9.84 11.10 5.01
CA ILE A 338 10.56 9.85 4.80
C ILE A 338 11.34 9.94 3.49
N ALA A 339 12.66 9.78 3.56
CA ALA A 339 13.52 9.65 2.40
C ALA A 339 13.75 8.18 2.04
N THR A 340 13.89 7.91 0.74
CA THR A 340 14.22 6.58 0.19
C THR A 340 15.66 6.54 -0.28
N GLY A 341 16.29 5.37 -0.19
CA GLY A 341 17.67 5.14 -0.64
C GLY A 341 18.73 5.64 0.36
N PRO A 342 20.02 5.48 0.02
CA PRO A 342 21.10 5.83 0.92
C PRO A 342 21.15 7.33 1.20
N LEU A 343 21.08 7.69 2.47
CA LEU A 343 21.15 9.07 2.93
C LEU A 343 22.48 9.32 3.63
N TYR A 344 23.36 10.05 2.97
CA TYR A 344 24.72 10.25 3.49
C TYR A 344 24.72 11.00 4.84
N THR A 345 23.73 11.87 5.09
CA THR A 345 23.60 12.60 6.36
C THR A 345 23.35 11.70 7.56
N TRP A 346 22.95 10.43 7.34
CA TRP A 346 22.88 9.42 8.40
C TRP A 346 24.21 9.18 9.07
N SER A 347 25.30 9.15 8.32
CA SER A 347 26.65 8.91 8.86
C SER A 347 27.29 10.13 9.54
N LEU A 348 26.68 11.31 9.46
CA LEU A 348 27.22 12.52 10.07
C LEU A 348 26.82 12.62 11.54
N GLY A 349 27.83 12.65 12.42
CA GLY A 349 27.67 12.92 13.85
C GLY A 349 27.89 14.39 14.17
N TYR A 350 27.17 14.89 15.16
CA TYR A 350 27.36 16.23 15.75
C TYR A 350 26.92 16.21 17.22
N SER A 351 27.33 17.18 17.98
CA SER A 351 26.98 17.29 19.39
C SER A 351 25.47 17.39 19.63
N GLY A 352 24.99 16.60 20.54
CA GLY A 352 23.58 16.48 20.91
C GLY A 352 22.78 15.55 19.96
N ARG A 353 23.39 15.04 18.88
CA ARG A 353 22.73 14.04 18.05
C ARG A 353 22.49 12.75 18.84
N ASN A 354 21.30 12.22 18.74
CA ASN A 354 20.89 10.94 19.32
C ASN A 354 20.15 10.12 18.27
N GLY A 355 19.93 8.84 18.53
CA GLY A 355 19.21 7.96 17.62
C GLY A 355 19.38 6.50 17.99
N TYR A 356 18.93 5.66 17.04
CA TYR A 356 18.98 4.21 17.18
C TYR A 356 19.74 3.59 16.02
N ILE A 357 20.53 2.58 16.31
CA ILE A 357 21.09 1.65 15.34
C ILE A 357 20.41 0.30 15.60
N ILE A 358 19.69 -0.16 14.60
CA ILE A 358 18.83 -1.36 14.69
C ILE A 358 19.21 -2.27 13.54
N SER A 359 19.45 -3.56 13.83
CA SER A 359 19.80 -4.52 12.78
C SER A 359 18.69 -4.67 11.75
N PRO A 360 18.99 -4.95 10.47
CA PRO A 360 17.99 -5.25 9.46
C PRO A 360 17.07 -6.41 9.86
N SER A 361 17.62 -7.41 10.57
CA SER A 361 16.84 -8.58 11.07
C SER A 361 15.83 -8.22 12.16
N ALA A 362 16.03 -7.14 12.91
CA ALA A 362 15.00 -6.66 13.83
C ALA A 362 13.84 -6.01 13.07
N TRP A 363 14.12 -5.32 11.95
CA TRP A 363 13.10 -4.76 11.06
C TRP A 363 12.41 -5.80 10.20
N ASN A 364 13.07 -6.90 9.87
CA ASN A 364 12.49 -8.03 9.14
C ASN A 364 12.83 -9.35 9.83
N PRO A 365 12.14 -9.69 10.92
CA PRO A 365 12.44 -10.87 11.73
C PRO A 365 12.08 -12.21 11.03
N THR A 366 11.46 -12.16 9.85
CA THR A 366 11.10 -13.36 9.07
C THR A 366 12.18 -13.76 8.06
N THR A 367 13.19 -12.90 7.85
CA THR A 367 14.23 -13.12 6.84
C THR A 367 15.61 -13.08 7.47
N ALA A 368 16.42 -14.09 7.18
CA ALA A 368 17.83 -14.12 7.58
C ALA A 368 18.64 -13.08 6.79
N LEU A 369 19.62 -12.45 7.43
CA LEU A 369 20.58 -11.60 6.74
C LEU A 369 21.48 -12.46 5.83
N THR A 370 21.75 -12.00 4.64
CA THR A 370 22.65 -12.67 3.70
C THR A 370 24.11 -12.30 3.95
N THR A 371 24.35 -11.15 4.58
CA THR A 371 25.68 -10.60 4.87
C THR A 371 25.69 -9.94 6.24
N PRO A 372 26.86 -9.87 6.92
CA PRO A 372 27.01 -9.10 8.13
C PRO A 372 26.63 -7.63 7.93
N PHE A 373 26.01 -7.04 8.93
CA PHE A 373 25.64 -5.63 8.94
C PHE A 373 26.78 -4.77 9.51
N SER A 374 27.00 -3.58 8.94
CA SER A 374 27.90 -2.58 9.50
C SER A 374 27.40 -1.17 9.17
N THR A 375 27.51 -0.26 10.14
CA THR A 375 27.23 1.17 9.95
C THR A 375 28.26 2.01 10.72
N ASN A 376 28.46 3.24 10.27
CA ASN A 376 29.45 4.14 10.84
C ASN A 376 28.86 5.54 11.03
N ILE A 377 29.15 6.17 12.16
CA ILE A 377 28.84 7.57 12.45
C ILE A 377 30.17 8.29 12.67
N THR A 378 30.41 9.38 11.94
CA THR A 378 31.61 10.16 11.95
C THR A 378 31.36 11.61 12.36
N THR A 379 32.29 12.19 13.09
CA THR A 379 32.30 13.60 13.52
C THR A 379 33.56 14.30 13.05
N THR A 380 33.52 15.61 12.88
CA THR A 380 34.69 16.41 12.56
C THR A 380 35.65 16.51 13.74
N ASP A 381 35.10 16.62 14.95
CA ASP A 381 35.81 16.79 16.17
C ASP A 381 35.71 15.55 17.06
N THR A 382 36.66 15.41 17.98
CA THR A 382 36.58 14.38 19.02
C THR A 382 35.37 14.69 19.93
N VAL A 383 34.46 13.73 20.07
CA VAL A 383 33.28 13.82 20.90
C VAL A 383 33.23 12.63 21.86
N LYS A 384 32.27 12.66 22.78
CA LYS A 384 31.96 11.53 23.63
C LYS A 384 30.74 10.81 23.02
N PHE A 385 30.94 9.60 22.49
CA PHE A 385 29.87 8.70 22.10
C PHE A 385 29.37 7.96 23.32
N VAL A 386 28.06 8.08 23.61
CA VAL A 386 27.38 7.38 24.68
C VAL A 386 26.40 6.42 24.03
N PHE A 387 26.41 5.16 24.38
CA PHE A 387 25.54 4.15 23.76
C PHE A 387 25.07 3.10 24.77
N ASN A 388 23.90 2.54 24.52
CA ASN A 388 23.32 1.46 25.31
C ASN A 388 22.70 0.43 24.37
N LEU A 389 23.15 -0.81 24.49
CA LEU A 389 22.56 -1.93 23.80
C LEU A 389 21.31 -2.37 24.56
N GLN A 390 20.14 -2.03 24.02
CA GLN A 390 18.85 -2.36 24.62
C GLN A 390 18.56 -3.87 24.54
N SER A 391 18.91 -4.47 23.40
CA SER A 391 18.82 -5.91 23.20
C SER A 391 19.86 -6.39 22.19
N VAL A 392 20.35 -7.57 22.39
CA VAL A 392 21.09 -8.36 21.40
C VAL A 392 20.65 -9.81 21.52
N VAL A 393 20.33 -10.42 20.39
CA VAL A 393 20.01 -11.85 20.26
C VAL A 393 21.08 -12.47 19.37
N VAL A 394 21.81 -13.41 19.91
CA VAL A 394 22.87 -14.18 19.24
C VAL A 394 22.47 -15.64 19.21
N ASP A 395 22.27 -16.17 18.00
CA ASP A 395 21.74 -17.52 17.80
C ASP A 395 22.82 -18.58 17.54
N LYS A 396 23.97 -18.17 17.03
CA LYS A 396 25.06 -19.08 16.69
C LYS A 396 26.33 -18.76 17.44
N PRO A 397 27.14 -19.76 17.81
CA PRO A 397 28.51 -19.55 18.27
C PRO A 397 29.33 -18.80 17.20
N GLY A 398 29.96 -17.72 17.62
CA GLY A 398 30.75 -16.87 16.73
C GLY A 398 30.04 -15.63 16.21
N ASP A 399 28.71 -15.59 16.27
CA ASP A 399 27.97 -14.36 16.04
C ASP A 399 28.19 -13.36 17.16
N LYS A 400 28.30 -12.09 16.81
CA LYS A 400 28.53 -11.02 17.77
C LYS A 400 28.13 -9.65 17.24
N ILE A 401 27.86 -8.74 18.16
CA ILE A 401 27.90 -7.31 17.92
C ILE A 401 29.17 -6.72 18.44
N ARG A 402 29.82 -5.87 17.64
CA ARG A 402 30.99 -5.08 18.02
C ARG A 402 30.73 -3.62 17.78
N ILE A 403 30.92 -2.82 18.80
CA ILE A 403 30.84 -1.37 18.77
C ILE A 403 32.25 -0.85 18.98
N GLU A 404 32.79 -0.12 18.03
CA GLU A 404 34.13 0.43 18.04
C GLU A 404 34.05 1.95 18.00
N VAL A 405 34.75 2.63 18.91
CA VAL A 405 34.87 4.08 18.95
C VAL A 405 36.36 4.44 18.90
N GLY A 406 36.71 5.33 17.99
CA GLY A 406 38.11 5.71 17.81
C GLY A 406 38.32 7.03 17.09
N SER A 407 39.61 7.36 16.91
CA SER A 407 40.08 8.49 16.12
C SER A 407 41.25 8.04 15.26
N SER A 408 41.51 8.74 14.14
CA SER A 408 42.63 8.41 13.27
C SER A 408 43.97 8.44 14.06
N GLY A 409 44.74 7.39 13.91
CA GLY A 409 46.06 7.25 14.57
C GLY A 409 46.01 6.89 16.06
N VAL A 410 44.84 6.71 16.66
CA VAL A 410 44.68 6.29 18.06
C VAL A 410 44.11 4.88 18.12
N LYS A 411 44.58 4.05 19.06
CA LYS A 411 44.03 2.71 19.25
C LYS A 411 42.54 2.82 19.65
N PRO A 412 41.63 2.22 18.91
CA PRO A 412 40.21 2.34 19.22
C PRO A 412 39.81 1.58 20.49
N VAL A 413 38.79 2.05 21.13
CA VAL A 413 38.08 1.33 22.20
C VAL A 413 36.93 0.54 21.57
N PHE A 414 36.79 -0.71 21.96
CA PHE A 414 35.66 -1.50 21.48
C PHE A 414 34.95 -2.24 22.62
N VAL A 415 33.65 -2.47 22.40
CA VAL A 415 32.78 -3.28 23.26
C VAL A 415 32.19 -4.38 22.37
N GLU A 416 32.27 -5.61 22.84
CA GLU A 416 31.79 -6.78 22.08
C GLU A 416 30.85 -7.62 22.95
N PHE A 417 29.75 -8.10 22.33
CA PHE A 417 28.81 -9.04 22.93
C PHE A 417 28.64 -10.21 21.98
N ASN A 418 28.92 -11.40 22.46
CA ASN A 418 28.80 -12.68 21.74
C ASN A 418 27.76 -13.63 22.38
N THR A 419 26.95 -13.12 23.27
CA THR A 419 25.86 -13.82 23.93
C THR A 419 24.60 -12.94 23.93
N THR A 420 23.44 -13.54 23.95
CA THR A 420 22.18 -12.83 24.10
C THR A 420 22.14 -12.06 25.41
N ALA A 421 21.82 -10.78 25.33
CA ALA A 421 21.77 -9.86 26.48
C ALA A 421 20.68 -8.79 26.28
N MET A 422 20.18 -8.29 27.40
CA MET A 422 19.20 -7.22 27.46
C MET A 422 19.72 -6.11 28.39
N ASN A 423 19.50 -4.84 27.99
CA ASN A 423 19.84 -3.66 28.79
C ASN A 423 21.25 -3.71 29.38
N THR A 424 22.26 -3.74 28.52
CA THR A 424 23.68 -3.93 28.93
C THR A 424 24.27 -2.78 29.74
N GLY A 425 23.47 -1.75 29.98
CA GLY A 425 23.89 -0.50 30.63
C GLY A 425 24.63 0.44 29.70
N THR A 426 24.64 1.70 30.09
CA THR A 426 25.27 2.76 29.30
C THR A 426 26.78 2.62 29.28
N LYS A 427 27.37 2.70 28.08
CA LYS A 427 28.82 2.75 27.81
C LYS A 427 29.17 4.10 27.19
N ALA A 428 30.39 4.52 27.34
CA ALA A 428 30.87 5.74 26.72
C ALA A 428 32.33 5.60 26.29
N ALA A 429 32.66 6.23 25.15
CA ALA A 429 34.06 6.33 24.68
C ALA A 429 34.23 7.62 23.87
N TYR A 430 35.48 8.09 23.75
CA TYR A 430 35.85 9.31 23.04
C TYR A 430 36.42 8.99 21.67
N GLY A 431 36.04 9.71 20.65
CA GLY A 431 36.54 9.52 19.30
C GLY A 431 35.92 10.44 18.27
N THR A 432 36.38 10.29 17.03
CA THR A 432 35.80 10.97 15.84
C THR A 432 34.93 10.03 15.02
N TYR A 433 34.84 8.76 15.40
CA TYR A 433 33.93 7.80 14.75
C TYR A 433 33.40 6.76 15.75
N MET A 434 32.21 6.24 15.44
CA MET A 434 31.64 5.05 16.07
C MET A 434 31.18 4.10 14.97
N THR A 435 31.76 2.91 14.93
CA THR A 435 31.36 1.83 14.01
C THR A 435 30.63 0.75 14.78
N THR A 436 29.46 0.35 14.28
CA THR A 436 28.70 -0.78 14.80
C THR A 436 28.64 -1.87 13.74
N SER A 437 29.11 -3.07 14.10
CA SER A 437 29.08 -4.25 13.22
C SER A 437 28.42 -5.42 13.91
N PHE A 438 27.61 -6.19 13.14
CA PHE A 438 26.88 -7.34 13.62
C PHE A 438 27.00 -8.50 12.62
N THR A 439 27.42 -9.66 13.12
CA THR A 439 27.71 -10.84 12.29
C THR A 439 26.57 -11.87 12.28
N GLY A 440 25.51 -11.66 13.09
CA GLY A 440 24.36 -12.57 13.11
C GLY A 440 23.61 -12.59 11.78
N THR A 441 23.58 -13.77 11.15
CA THR A 441 22.95 -14.00 9.84
C THR A 441 21.79 -14.99 9.89
N THR A 442 21.33 -15.39 11.06
CA THR A 442 20.18 -16.27 11.26
C THR A 442 18.89 -15.50 11.41
N VAL A 443 17.77 -16.15 11.09
CA VAL A 443 16.45 -15.67 11.47
C VAL A 443 16.38 -15.56 12.99
N GLY A 444 16.01 -14.38 13.51
CA GLY A 444 15.93 -14.12 14.96
C GLY A 444 17.17 -13.43 15.55
N ALA A 445 18.37 -13.62 14.97
CA ALA A 445 19.55 -12.88 15.40
C ALA A 445 19.39 -11.38 15.12
N SER A 446 19.44 -10.53 16.15
CA SER A 446 19.13 -9.11 16.02
C SER A 446 19.75 -8.27 17.14
N PHE A 447 19.80 -6.95 16.94
CA PHE A 447 20.11 -6.02 18.01
C PHE A 447 19.37 -4.70 17.87
N ILE A 448 19.21 -4.02 19.00
CA ILE A 448 18.70 -2.66 19.13
C ILE A 448 19.66 -1.89 20.06
N MET A 449 20.22 -0.80 19.56
CA MET A 449 21.13 0.07 20.29
C MET A 449 20.67 1.51 20.16
N ASN A 450 20.62 2.25 21.24
CA ASN A 450 20.51 3.70 21.20
C ASN A 450 21.88 4.35 21.38
N PHE A 451 22.05 5.55 20.84
CA PHE A 451 23.27 6.34 21.00
C PHE A 451 22.94 7.83 21.24
N ASN A 452 23.90 8.51 21.86
CA ASN A 452 23.92 9.95 22.02
C ASN A 452 25.34 10.45 21.84
N ILE A 453 25.52 11.63 21.25
CA ILE A 453 26.81 12.30 21.05
C ILE A 453 26.86 13.54 21.92
N GLU A 454 27.85 13.58 22.84
CA GLU A 454 28.04 14.65 23.80
C GLU A 454 29.33 15.41 23.50
N ASP A 455 29.31 16.72 23.74
CA ASP A 455 30.56 17.48 23.73
C ASP A 455 31.52 16.99 24.83
N ILE A 456 32.80 17.07 24.57
CA ILE A 456 33.76 16.98 25.63
C ILE A 456 33.66 18.28 26.43
N ALA A 457 33.15 18.21 27.66
CA ALA A 457 33.12 19.38 28.52
C ALA A 457 34.53 19.98 28.59
N SER A 458 34.71 21.17 28.04
CA SER A 458 35.92 21.91 28.22
C SER A 458 36.03 22.17 29.72
N THR A 459 37.02 21.59 30.38
CA THR A 459 37.43 21.97 31.72
C THR A 459 38.01 23.39 31.64
N THR A 460 37.14 24.38 31.42
CA THR A 460 37.50 25.78 31.66
C THR A 460 37.59 25.95 33.17
N VAL A 461 38.82 26.01 33.66
CA VAL A 461 39.10 26.67 34.95
C VAL A 461 38.31 27.99 34.93
N PRO A 462 37.50 28.30 35.94
CA PRO A 462 36.76 29.56 35.95
C PRO A 462 37.77 30.72 35.95
N VAL A 463 37.90 31.39 34.81
CA VAL A 463 38.52 32.72 34.79
C VAL A 463 37.41 33.63 35.35
N GLU A 464 37.62 34.14 36.53
CA GLU A 464 36.80 35.22 37.09
C GLU A 464 36.86 36.41 36.14
N THR A 465 35.91 36.51 35.23
CA THR A 465 35.67 37.70 34.44
C THR A 465 34.63 38.56 35.16
N THR A 466 35.12 39.66 35.72
CA THR A 466 34.26 40.78 36.19
C THR A 466 33.38 41.26 35.04
N THR A 467 32.12 40.91 35.06
CA THR A 467 31.10 41.34 34.09
C THR A 467 30.73 42.78 34.32
N LYS A 468 31.05 43.65 33.34
CA LYS A 468 30.30 44.88 33.09
C LYS A 468 29.03 44.51 32.32
N SER A 469 27.87 44.72 32.96
CA SER A 469 26.56 44.53 32.31
C SER A 469 26.33 45.56 31.21
N SER A 470 26.08 45.10 29.99
CA SER A 470 25.44 45.89 28.95
C SER A 470 24.14 45.21 28.53
N ASN A 471 23.02 45.84 28.83
CA ASN A 471 21.68 45.44 28.39
C ASN A 471 21.57 45.65 26.86
N ILE A 472 21.42 44.60 26.12
CA ILE A 472 21.00 44.65 24.70
C ILE A 472 19.63 43.98 24.60
N TRP A 473 18.61 44.76 24.26
CA TRP A 473 17.29 44.29 23.90
C TRP A 473 17.27 43.79 22.46
N TYR A 474 16.92 42.55 22.25
CA TYR A 474 16.58 42.04 20.91
C TYR A 474 15.06 42.02 20.75
N THR A 475 14.58 42.77 19.77
CA THR A 475 13.21 42.71 19.28
C THR A 475 13.06 41.52 18.34
N LEU A 476 12.19 40.59 18.71
CA LEU A 476 11.81 39.43 17.90
C LEU A 476 10.76 39.89 16.88
N SER A 477 11.08 39.87 15.60
CA SER A 477 10.11 40.06 14.50
C SER A 477 9.53 38.69 14.11
N VAL A 478 8.25 38.49 14.45
CA VAL A 478 7.49 37.28 14.03
C VAL A 478 6.91 37.56 12.64
N PHE A 479 7.35 36.83 11.64
CA PHE A 479 6.68 36.77 10.33
C PHE A 479 5.63 35.65 10.37
N ILE A 480 4.35 36.03 10.34
CA ILE A 480 3.23 35.13 10.14
C ILE A 480 2.99 35.00 8.64
N PHE A 481 3.23 33.80 8.09
CA PHE A 481 2.71 33.44 6.76
C PHE A 481 1.38 32.71 6.95
N VAL A 482 0.29 33.38 6.61
CA VAL A 482 -1.03 32.77 6.47
C VAL A 482 -1.16 32.32 5.01
N ALA A 483 -1.15 31.01 4.76
CA ALA A 483 -1.55 30.44 3.48
C ALA A 483 -3.01 29.99 3.58
N ILE A 484 -3.89 30.72 2.90
CA ILE A 484 -5.28 30.33 2.67
C ILE A 484 -5.28 29.30 1.53
N PHE A 485 -5.76 28.10 1.77
CA PHE A 485 -6.17 27.19 0.71
C PHE A 485 -7.70 27.11 0.71
N GLU A 486 -8.31 27.69 -0.30
CA GLU A 486 -9.71 27.50 -0.64
C GLU A 486 -9.91 26.13 -1.31
N PHE A 487 -11.06 25.59 -1.02
CA PHE A 487 -11.64 24.36 -1.60
C PHE A 487 -11.86 24.48 -3.13
N LEU A 488 -11.51 23.42 -3.83
CA LEU A 488 -12.27 22.91 -4.99
C LEU A 488 -12.13 21.38 -5.01
#